data_29ba286ede6d6e63e3e087e1bae55d16
#
_entry.id   29ba286ede6d6e63e3e087e1bae55d16
#
_cell.length_a   1.000
_cell.length_b   1.000
_cell.length_c   1.000
_cell.angle_alpha   90.00
_cell.angle_beta   90.00
_cell.angle_gamma   90.00
#
_symmetry.space_group_name_H-M   'P 1'
#
loop_
_entity.id
_entity.type
_entity.pdbx_description
1 polymer ?
#
loop_
_entity_poly.entity_id
_entity_poly.type
_entity_poly.pdbx_seq_one_letter_code
_entity_poly.pdbx_strand_id
1 'polypeptide(L)'
;YFASKEDFALQALDYIYAPRLERYQAALSNSAVSPRQRILDYYADLVAHFARQEKPEYHCFIGSLSFEMAELCPAIAKRLSAILTQSVELLTACLEQTRDAGEIAADCDCAVQAEFISNAWEGALLRMKVSGSVAPLQMFFQQLERLLAPAAITSPGHERPAALTNATGVDR
;
A
#
# COMPACT_ATOMS: atom_id res chain seq x y z
N TYR A 1 -20.46 30.78 -0.11
CA TYR A 1 -20.94 30.63 -1.50
C TYR A 1 -19.77 30.26 -2.39
N PHE A 2 -19.93 29.23 -3.21
CA PHE A 2 -18.89 28.74 -4.14
C PHE A 2 -18.95 29.57 -5.42
N ALA A 3 -17.79 29.91 -5.98
CA ALA A 3 -17.69 30.71 -7.21
C ALA A 3 -18.18 29.95 -8.45
N SER A 4 -18.00 28.62 -8.47
CA SER A 4 -18.40 27.73 -9.56
C SER A 4 -18.62 26.30 -9.06
N LYS A 5 -19.15 25.41 -9.93
CA LYS A 5 -19.24 23.95 -9.63
C LYS A 5 -17.85 23.32 -9.47
N GLU A 6 -16.86 23.82 -10.21
CA GLU A 6 -15.46 23.39 -10.12
C GLU A 6 -14.86 23.78 -8.76
N ASP A 7 -15.08 25.04 -8.33
CA ASP A 7 -14.65 25.53 -7.00
C ASP A 7 -15.28 24.71 -5.87
N PHE A 8 -16.58 24.41 -5.97
CA PHE A 8 -17.24 23.50 -5.04
C PHE A 8 -16.60 22.12 -4.99
N ALA A 9 -16.32 21.52 -6.16
CA ALA A 9 -15.73 20.18 -6.24
C ALA A 9 -14.31 20.14 -5.64
N LEU A 10 -13.48 21.17 -5.89
CA LEU A 10 -12.15 21.28 -5.31
C LEU A 10 -12.19 21.43 -3.79
N GLN A 11 -13.06 22.29 -3.27
CA GLN A 11 -13.22 22.46 -1.83
C GLN A 11 -13.80 21.21 -1.16
N ALA A 12 -14.70 20.48 -1.81
CA ALA A 12 -15.22 19.21 -1.33
C ALA A 12 -14.14 18.13 -1.28
N LEU A 13 -13.24 18.07 -2.28
CA LEU A 13 -12.06 17.20 -2.26
C LEU A 13 -11.17 17.48 -1.05
N ASP A 14 -10.82 18.74 -0.84
CA ASP A 14 -9.97 19.13 0.27
C ASP A 14 -10.61 18.82 1.62
N TYR A 15 -11.89 19.13 1.77
CA TYR A 15 -12.64 18.83 2.99
C TYR A 15 -12.68 17.33 3.33
N ILE A 16 -12.79 16.47 2.31
CA ILE A 16 -12.85 15.02 2.51
C ILE A 16 -11.46 14.43 2.73
N TYR A 17 -10.45 14.89 1.98
CA TYR A 17 -9.15 14.21 1.95
C TYR A 17 -8.11 14.78 2.90
N ALA A 18 -8.15 16.07 3.26
CA ALA A 18 -7.21 16.62 4.22
C ALA A 18 -7.21 15.85 5.57
N PRO A 19 -8.38 15.58 6.21
CA PRO A 19 -8.39 14.79 7.45
C PRO A 19 -7.97 13.33 7.27
N ARG A 20 -8.14 12.77 6.08
CA ARG A 20 -7.70 11.41 5.78
C ARG A 20 -6.18 11.33 5.65
N LEU A 21 -5.58 12.28 4.94
CA LEU A 21 -4.13 12.40 4.82
C LEU A 21 -3.46 12.65 6.16
N GLU A 22 -4.03 13.52 6.99
CA GLU A 22 -3.53 13.78 8.36
C GLU A 22 -3.55 12.50 9.21
N ARG A 23 -4.63 11.73 9.18
CA ARG A 23 -4.72 10.43 9.88
C ARG A 23 -3.73 9.41 9.34
N TYR A 24 -3.56 9.36 8.01
CA TYR A 24 -2.58 8.49 7.36
C TYR A 24 -1.17 8.84 7.79
N GLN A 25 -0.80 10.11 7.72
CA GLN A 25 0.48 10.60 8.18
C GLN A 25 0.73 10.30 9.67
N ALA A 26 -0.26 10.54 10.53
CA ALA A 26 -0.16 10.25 11.96
C ALA A 26 0.05 8.76 12.21
N ALA A 27 -0.67 7.88 11.53
CA ALA A 27 -0.52 6.43 11.65
C ALA A 27 0.88 5.97 11.22
N LEU A 28 1.37 6.43 10.07
CA LEU A 28 2.68 6.05 9.54
C LEU A 28 3.87 6.68 10.31
N SER A 29 3.61 7.71 11.12
CA SER A 29 4.62 8.38 11.96
C SER A 29 4.62 7.94 13.43
N ASN A 30 3.78 6.97 13.81
CA ASN A 30 3.65 6.50 15.18
C ASN A 30 4.93 5.79 15.65
N SER A 31 5.73 6.47 16.46
CA SER A 31 7.00 5.95 16.97
C SER A 31 6.86 4.86 18.05
N ALA A 32 5.65 4.57 18.54
CA ALA A 32 5.40 3.54 19.55
C ALA A 32 5.52 2.11 18.98
N VAL A 33 5.43 1.96 17.66
CA VAL A 33 5.54 0.67 16.97
C VAL A 33 6.55 0.76 15.82
N SER A 34 7.03 -0.40 15.35
CA SER A 34 7.99 -0.44 14.26
C SER A 34 7.41 0.08 12.95
N PRO A 35 8.24 0.60 12.02
CA PRO A 35 7.75 1.15 10.76
C PRO A 35 6.90 0.16 9.96
N ARG A 36 7.31 -1.10 9.90
CA ARG A 36 6.52 -2.17 9.27
C ARG A 36 5.14 -2.32 9.93
N GLN A 37 5.11 -2.33 11.26
CA GLN A 37 3.87 -2.51 12.02
C GLN A 37 2.92 -1.34 11.82
N ARG A 38 3.41 -0.10 11.66
CA ARG A 38 2.57 1.08 11.35
C ARG A 38 1.76 0.87 10.07
N ILE A 39 2.41 0.34 9.03
CA ILE A 39 1.74 0.07 7.74
C ILE A 39 0.68 -1.02 7.93
N LEU A 40 1.03 -2.11 8.59
CA LEU A 40 0.11 -3.23 8.82
C LEU A 40 -1.10 -2.81 9.66
N ASP A 41 -0.88 -2.12 10.77
CA ASP A 41 -1.95 -1.65 11.67
C ASP A 41 -2.92 -0.72 10.94
N TYR A 42 -2.40 0.23 10.15
CA TYR A 42 -3.25 1.15 9.39
C TYR A 42 -4.21 0.42 8.44
N TYR A 43 -3.70 -0.52 7.64
CA TYR A 43 -4.56 -1.26 6.71
C TYR A 43 -5.46 -2.28 7.42
N ALA A 44 -4.99 -2.90 8.51
CA ALA A 44 -5.81 -3.79 9.34
C ALA A 44 -7.02 -3.06 9.93
N ASP A 45 -6.82 -1.84 10.45
CA ASP A 45 -7.88 -1.00 11.00
C ASP A 45 -8.90 -0.61 9.94
N LEU A 46 -8.45 -0.27 8.73
CA LEU A 46 -9.36 0.02 7.61
C LEU A 46 -10.18 -1.22 7.21
N VAL A 47 -9.55 -2.38 7.08
CA VAL A 47 -10.26 -3.64 6.76
C VAL A 47 -11.28 -3.97 7.84
N ALA A 48 -10.89 -3.84 9.12
CA ALA A 48 -11.79 -4.06 10.25
C ALA A 48 -12.94 -3.06 10.28
N HIS A 49 -12.70 -1.79 9.91
CA HIS A 49 -13.74 -0.78 9.81
C HIS A 49 -14.82 -1.19 8.78
N PHE A 50 -14.41 -1.58 7.58
CA PHE A 50 -15.35 -2.01 6.54
C PHE A 50 -16.04 -3.34 6.88
N ALA A 51 -15.35 -4.27 7.55
CA ALA A 51 -15.93 -5.55 7.96
C ALA A 51 -17.05 -5.42 9.01
N ARG A 52 -17.08 -4.33 9.78
CA ARG A 52 -18.14 -4.06 10.77
C ARG A 52 -19.42 -3.46 10.17
N GLN A 53 -19.39 -3.06 8.90
CA GLN A 53 -20.54 -2.50 8.21
C GLN A 53 -21.40 -3.63 7.62
N GLU A 54 -22.74 -3.61 7.85
CA GLU A 54 -23.67 -4.57 7.24
C GLU A 54 -23.62 -4.54 5.71
N LYS A 55 -23.45 -3.34 5.15
CA LYS A 55 -23.14 -3.11 3.75
C LYS A 55 -21.93 -2.18 3.71
N PRO A 56 -20.78 -2.66 3.22
CA PRO A 56 -19.60 -1.81 3.10
C PRO A 56 -19.89 -0.67 2.12
N GLU A 57 -20.36 0.45 2.64
CA GLU A 57 -20.56 1.66 1.87
C GLU A 57 -19.25 2.44 1.81
N TYR A 58 -18.56 2.28 0.73
CA TYR A 58 -17.39 3.10 0.45
C TYR A 58 -17.69 4.02 -0.73
N HIS A 59 -17.83 5.27 -0.41
CA HIS A 59 -17.81 6.31 -1.42
C HIS A 59 -16.34 6.69 -1.68
N CYS A 60 -15.67 5.97 -2.58
CA CYS A 60 -14.42 6.45 -3.13
C CYS A 60 -14.72 7.67 -3.99
N PHE A 61 -14.71 8.83 -3.36
CA PHE A 61 -14.93 10.09 -4.04
C PHE A 61 -13.82 10.34 -5.08
N ILE A 62 -12.57 9.94 -4.79
CA ILE A 62 -11.46 9.94 -5.76
C ILE A 62 -11.81 9.06 -6.96
N GLY A 63 -12.16 7.81 -6.76
CA GLY A 63 -12.49 6.91 -7.86
C GLY A 63 -13.65 7.42 -8.71
N SER A 64 -14.75 7.86 -8.08
CA SER A 64 -15.91 8.39 -8.82
C SER A 64 -15.57 9.65 -9.59
N LEU A 65 -14.89 10.62 -8.96
CA LEU A 65 -14.48 11.85 -9.64
C LEU A 65 -13.41 11.63 -10.70
N SER A 66 -12.48 10.68 -10.49
CA SER A 66 -11.47 10.36 -11.51
C SER A 66 -12.10 9.81 -12.77
N PHE A 67 -13.10 8.95 -12.67
CA PHE A 67 -13.81 8.42 -13.84
C PHE A 67 -14.73 9.44 -14.52
N GLU A 68 -15.37 10.32 -13.74
CA GLU A 68 -16.39 11.22 -14.29
C GLU A 68 -15.84 12.59 -14.69
N MET A 69 -14.83 13.09 -13.99
CA MET A 69 -14.43 14.50 -14.08
C MET A 69 -12.98 14.73 -14.50
N ALA A 70 -12.08 13.73 -14.37
CA ALA A 70 -10.66 13.96 -14.66
C ALA A 70 -10.39 14.35 -16.13
N GLU A 71 -11.15 13.81 -17.08
CA GLU A 71 -11.05 14.17 -18.49
C GLU A 71 -11.72 15.52 -18.79
N LEU A 72 -12.73 15.91 -18.01
CA LEU A 72 -13.56 17.09 -18.25
C LEU A 72 -13.05 18.35 -17.55
N CYS A 73 -12.29 18.19 -16.45
CA CYS A 73 -11.82 19.30 -15.64
C CYS A 73 -10.36 19.12 -15.22
N PRO A 74 -9.39 19.77 -15.91
CA PRO A 74 -7.97 19.65 -15.61
C PRO A 74 -7.58 20.06 -14.19
N ALA A 75 -8.29 21.00 -13.56
CA ALA A 75 -8.01 21.42 -12.19
C ALA A 75 -8.36 20.30 -11.17
N ILE A 76 -9.47 19.59 -11.38
CA ILE A 76 -9.85 18.43 -10.57
C ILE A 76 -8.85 17.29 -10.77
N ALA A 77 -8.46 16.99 -12.03
CA ALA A 77 -7.46 15.98 -12.32
C ALA A 77 -6.13 16.27 -11.61
N LYS A 78 -5.66 17.51 -11.68
CA LYS A 78 -4.43 17.95 -10.98
C LYS A 78 -4.54 17.78 -9.48
N ARG A 79 -5.69 18.15 -8.88
CA ARG A 79 -5.88 18.02 -7.43
C ARG A 79 -5.95 16.55 -6.98
N LEU A 80 -6.65 15.71 -7.73
CA LEU A 80 -6.69 14.26 -7.48
C LEU A 80 -5.31 13.64 -7.55
N SER A 81 -4.55 13.96 -8.59
CA SER A 81 -3.16 13.50 -8.75
C SER A 81 -2.30 13.92 -7.56
N ALA A 82 -2.40 15.17 -7.11
CA ALA A 82 -1.64 15.66 -5.96
C ALA A 82 -1.98 14.90 -4.66
N ILE A 83 -3.25 14.58 -4.42
CA ILE A 83 -3.69 13.79 -3.26
C ILE A 83 -3.13 12.37 -3.31
N LEU A 84 -3.19 11.71 -4.46
CA LEU A 84 -2.66 10.36 -4.65
C LEU A 84 -1.14 10.33 -4.48
N THR A 85 -0.43 11.28 -5.10
CA THR A 85 1.03 11.43 -4.98
C THR A 85 1.44 11.61 -3.51
N GLN A 86 0.77 12.50 -2.79
CA GLN A 86 1.07 12.73 -1.37
C GLN A 86 0.87 11.47 -0.53
N SER A 87 -0.16 10.67 -0.82
CA SER A 87 -0.39 9.39 -0.13
C SER A 87 0.74 8.39 -0.40
N VAL A 88 1.21 8.30 -1.63
CA VAL A 88 2.33 7.43 -2.03
C VAL A 88 3.63 7.89 -1.37
N GLU A 89 3.91 9.21 -1.33
CA GLU A 89 5.10 9.77 -0.69
C GLU A 89 5.15 9.43 0.81
N LEU A 90 4.03 9.54 1.53
CA LEU A 90 3.93 9.17 2.94
C LEU A 90 4.24 7.68 3.16
N LEU A 91 3.70 6.82 2.31
CA LEU A 91 3.95 5.37 2.37
C LEU A 91 5.40 5.03 2.02
N THR A 92 5.95 5.68 0.98
CA THR A 92 7.36 5.52 0.57
C THR A 92 8.29 5.82 1.74
N ALA A 93 8.10 6.95 2.41
CA ALA A 93 8.92 7.34 3.57
C ALA A 93 8.84 6.32 4.72
N CYS A 94 7.67 5.72 4.96
CA CYS A 94 7.52 4.68 5.97
C CYS A 94 8.17 3.35 5.53
N LEU A 95 8.10 2.99 4.26
CA LEU A 95 8.78 1.80 3.70
C LEU A 95 10.31 1.96 3.73
N GLU A 96 10.83 3.15 3.48
CA GLU A 96 12.26 3.44 3.62
C GLU A 96 12.72 3.23 5.07
N GLN A 97 11.96 3.71 6.06
CA GLN A 97 12.23 3.44 7.47
C GLN A 97 12.15 1.94 7.78
N THR A 98 11.20 1.21 7.17
CA THR A 98 11.04 -0.24 7.33
C THR A 98 12.26 -1.00 6.77
N ARG A 99 12.76 -0.59 5.61
CA ARG A 99 13.98 -1.13 5.00
C ARG A 99 15.20 -0.83 5.84
N ASP A 100 15.35 0.41 6.28
CA ASP A 100 16.50 0.86 7.07
C ASP A 100 16.53 0.22 8.46
N ALA A 101 15.36 -0.18 8.99
CA ALA A 101 15.24 -0.99 10.20
C ALA A 101 15.51 -2.50 9.96
N GLY A 102 15.73 -2.93 8.72
CA GLY A 102 15.95 -4.34 8.37
C GLY A 102 14.69 -5.22 8.44
N GLU A 103 13.51 -4.62 8.44
CA GLU A 103 12.23 -5.33 8.55
C GLU A 103 11.69 -5.82 7.19
N ILE A 104 12.25 -5.33 6.08
CA ILE A 104 12.05 -5.82 4.70
C ILE A 104 13.38 -5.94 3.98
N ALA A 105 13.37 -6.49 2.77
CA ALA A 105 14.57 -6.69 1.96
C ALA A 105 15.33 -5.37 1.71
N ALA A 106 16.68 -5.40 1.84
CA ALA A 106 17.51 -4.22 1.70
C ALA A 106 17.54 -3.64 0.27
N ASP A 107 17.22 -4.45 -0.73
CA ASP A 107 17.13 -4.09 -2.15
C ASP A 107 15.71 -3.65 -2.57
N CYS A 108 14.79 -3.49 -1.61
CA CYS A 108 13.43 -3.04 -1.89
C CYS A 108 13.42 -1.64 -2.49
N ASP A 109 12.83 -1.50 -3.69
CA ASP A 109 12.48 -0.21 -4.26
C ASP A 109 11.20 0.31 -3.57
N CYS A 110 11.38 1.12 -2.53
CA CYS A 110 10.29 1.60 -1.68
C CYS A 110 9.28 2.46 -2.44
N ALA A 111 9.69 3.21 -3.46
CA ALA A 111 8.78 4.03 -4.25
C ALA A 111 7.87 3.16 -5.14
N VAL A 112 8.45 2.19 -5.85
CA VAL A 112 7.68 1.22 -6.67
C VAL A 112 6.76 0.39 -5.78
N GLN A 113 7.23 -0.01 -4.60
CA GLN A 113 6.45 -0.77 -3.63
C GLN A 113 5.24 0.03 -3.11
N ALA A 114 5.43 1.31 -2.78
CA ALA A 114 4.37 2.21 -2.32
C ALA A 114 3.29 2.42 -3.40
N GLU A 115 3.70 2.65 -4.64
CA GLU A 115 2.79 2.73 -5.79
C GLU A 115 1.99 1.44 -5.96
N PHE A 116 2.64 0.28 -5.90
CA PHE A 116 1.96 -1.01 -6.03
C PHE A 116 0.93 -1.21 -4.92
N ILE A 117 1.29 -0.95 -3.66
CA ILE A 117 0.39 -1.09 -2.51
C ILE A 117 -0.81 -0.14 -2.67
N SER A 118 -0.58 1.11 -3.05
CA SER A 118 -1.64 2.10 -3.23
C SER A 118 -2.61 1.70 -4.35
N ASN A 119 -2.09 1.28 -5.50
CA ASN A 119 -2.91 0.83 -6.64
C ASN A 119 -3.70 -0.45 -6.30
N ALA A 120 -3.09 -1.40 -5.58
CA ALA A 120 -3.74 -2.63 -5.14
C ALA A 120 -4.88 -2.35 -4.14
N TRP A 121 -4.68 -1.39 -3.23
CA TRP A 121 -5.69 -0.95 -2.28
C TRP A 121 -6.90 -0.32 -2.98
N GLU A 122 -6.68 0.62 -3.90
CA GLU A 122 -7.75 1.26 -4.67
C GLU A 122 -8.53 0.23 -5.51
N GLY A 123 -7.83 -0.73 -6.12
CA GLY A 123 -8.46 -1.85 -6.83
C GLY A 123 -9.31 -2.74 -5.92
N ALA A 124 -8.84 -3.02 -4.71
CA ALA A 124 -9.59 -3.79 -3.72
C ALA A 124 -10.84 -3.06 -3.24
N LEU A 125 -10.76 -1.73 -3.01
CA LEU A 125 -11.91 -0.88 -2.67
C LEU A 125 -12.97 -0.87 -3.78
N LEU A 126 -12.55 -0.73 -5.04
CA LEU A 126 -13.45 -0.79 -6.18
C LEU A 126 -14.18 -2.15 -6.24
N ARG A 127 -13.45 -3.25 -6.08
CA ARG A 127 -14.04 -4.59 -6.08
C ARG A 127 -14.97 -4.81 -4.90
N MET A 128 -14.64 -4.33 -3.71
CA MET A 128 -15.52 -4.35 -2.54
C MET A 128 -16.84 -3.65 -2.84
N LYS A 129 -16.78 -2.44 -3.44
CA LYS A 129 -17.98 -1.68 -3.82
C LYS A 129 -18.87 -2.44 -4.80
N VAL A 130 -18.28 -3.08 -5.81
CA VAL A 130 -19.02 -3.82 -6.85
C VAL A 130 -19.60 -5.13 -6.31
N SER A 131 -18.86 -5.86 -5.48
CA SER A 131 -19.29 -7.16 -4.95
C SER A 131 -20.16 -7.07 -3.70
N GLY A 132 -20.20 -5.92 -3.02
CA GLY A 132 -20.86 -5.77 -1.72
C GLY A 132 -20.21 -6.62 -0.62
N SER A 133 -18.95 -7.00 -0.77
CA SER A 133 -18.23 -7.92 0.14
C SER A 133 -16.87 -7.36 0.51
N VAL A 134 -16.48 -7.49 1.77
CA VAL A 134 -15.15 -7.09 2.29
C VAL A 134 -14.02 -8.04 1.85
N ALA A 135 -14.34 -9.19 1.26
CA ALA A 135 -13.35 -10.19 0.86
C ALA A 135 -12.17 -9.65 0.02
N PRO A 136 -12.35 -8.72 -0.95
CA PRO A 136 -11.24 -8.13 -1.67
C PRO A 136 -10.24 -7.39 -0.77
N LEU A 137 -10.70 -6.68 0.27
CA LEU A 137 -9.85 -5.99 1.23
C LEU A 137 -9.08 -6.97 2.12
N GLN A 138 -9.73 -8.05 2.55
CA GLN A 138 -9.08 -9.11 3.32
C GLN A 138 -7.98 -9.80 2.50
N MET A 139 -8.24 -10.05 1.21
CA MET A 139 -7.24 -10.61 0.29
C MET A 139 -6.06 -9.64 0.10
N PHE A 140 -6.33 -8.34 -0.10
CA PHE A 140 -5.29 -7.32 -0.17
C PHE A 140 -4.41 -7.36 1.09
N PHE A 141 -5.01 -7.37 2.27
CA PHE A 141 -4.27 -7.36 3.54
C PHE A 141 -3.38 -8.60 3.70
N GLN A 142 -3.89 -9.80 3.38
CA GLN A 142 -3.08 -11.02 3.39
C GLN A 142 -1.87 -10.94 2.44
N GLN A 143 -2.01 -10.30 1.27
CA GLN A 143 -0.90 -10.11 0.36
C GLN A 143 0.07 -9.03 0.87
N LEU A 144 -0.42 -7.98 1.50
CA LEU A 144 0.40 -6.95 2.14
C LEU A 144 1.29 -7.54 3.24
N GLU A 145 0.75 -8.42 4.10
CA GLU A 145 1.53 -9.11 5.13
C GLU A 145 2.69 -9.93 4.53
N ARG A 146 2.43 -10.64 3.41
CA ARG A 146 3.45 -11.41 2.69
C ARG A 146 4.50 -10.52 2.03
N LEU A 147 4.05 -9.44 1.42
CA LEU A 147 4.89 -8.48 0.71
C LEU A 147 5.86 -7.77 1.66
N LEU A 148 5.41 -7.49 2.88
CA LEU A 148 6.20 -6.88 3.95
C LEU A 148 6.80 -7.93 4.91
N ALA A 149 6.81 -9.22 4.55
CA ALA A 149 7.46 -10.23 5.37
C ALA A 149 8.97 -9.94 5.47
N PRO A 150 9.59 -10.13 6.65
CA PRO A 150 11.03 -10.02 6.78
C PRO A 150 11.73 -10.93 5.77
N ALA A 151 12.82 -10.46 5.17
CA ALA A 151 13.63 -11.30 4.33
C ALA A 151 14.03 -12.56 5.11
N ALA A 152 13.78 -13.75 4.56
CA ALA A 152 14.23 -14.98 5.19
C ALA A 152 15.74 -14.85 5.40
N ILE A 153 16.22 -15.01 6.63
CA ILE A 153 17.65 -15.08 6.94
C ILE A 153 18.16 -16.32 6.22
N THR A 154 18.72 -16.13 5.03
CA THR A 154 19.47 -17.17 4.36
C THR A 154 20.71 -17.39 5.21
N SER A 155 20.70 -18.42 6.06
CA SER A 155 21.89 -18.86 6.76
C SER A 155 22.99 -19.13 5.73
N PRO A 156 24.15 -18.47 5.82
CA PRO A 156 25.29 -18.83 4.98
C PRO A 156 25.84 -20.18 5.48
N GLY A 157 25.67 -21.23 4.72
CA GLY A 157 26.35 -22.48 5.07
C GLY A 157 25.56 -23.75 4.79
N HIS A 158 25.40 -24.08 3.55
CA HIS A 158 25.48 -25.49 3.15
C HIS A 158 26.59 -25.60 2.10
N GLU A 159 27.83 -25.68 2.61
CA GLU A 159 28.94 -26.17 1.81
C GLU A 159 28.54 -27.52 1.23
N ARG A 160 28.47 -27.60 -0.09
CA ARG A 160 28.33 -28.88 -0.79
C ARG A 160 29.59 -29.72 -0.44
N PRO A 161 29.41 -30.95 0.10
CA PRO A 161 30.58 -31.81 0.30
C PRO A 161 31.29 -32.03 -1.04
N ALA A 162 32.58 -31.82 -1.03
CA ALA A 162 33.50 -32.06 -2.17
C ALA A 162 33.26 -33.47 -2.72
N ALA A 163 33.02 -33.56 -4.02
CA ALA A 163 32.92 -34.83 -4.72
C ALA A 163 34.22 -35.59 -4.52
N LEU A 164 34.14 -36.76 -3.89
CA LEU A 164 35.19 -37.76 -3.84
C LEU A 164 35.56 -38.17 -5.28
N THR A 165 36.70 -37.74 -5.74
CA THR A 165 37.34 -38.28 -6.95
C THR A 165 37.79 -39.71 -6.64
N ASN A 166 37.00 -40.68 -7.11
CA ASN A 166 37.46 -42.06 -7.18
C ASN A 166 38.50 -42.19 -8.28
N ALA A 167 39.78 -42.25 -7.87
CA ALA A 167 40.83 -42.80 -8.67
C ALA A 167 40.75 -44.33 -8.59
N THR A 168 40.26 -44.97 -9.62
CA THR A 168 40.51 -46.40 -9.86
C THR A 168 41.37 -46.52 -11.09
N GLY A 169 42.68 -46.65 -10.87
CA GLY A 169 43.57 -47.25 -11.82
C GLY A 169 43.29 -48.77 -11.91
N VAL A 170 43.17 -49.27 -13.12
CA VAL A 170 43.37 -50.68 -13.42
C VAL A 170 44.24 -50.73 -14.67
N ASP A 171 45.51 -51.22 -14.44
CA ASP A 171 46.42 -51.83 -15.41
C ASP A 171 45.76 -53.06 -16.06
N ARG A 172 45.76 -53.13 -17.38
CA ARG A 172 46.25 -54.25 -18.22
C ARG A 172 45.94 -54.06 -19.70
#